data_3d0c43486eabd827682f82b2e22df5e9
#
_entry.id   3d0c43486eabd827682f82b2e22df5e9
#
_cell.length_a   1.000
_cell.length_b   1.000
_cell.length_c   1.000
_cell.angle_alpha   90.00
_cell.angle_beta   90.00
_cell.angle_gamma   90.00
#
_symmetry.space_group_name_H-M   'P 1'
#
loop_
_entity.id
_entity.type
_entity.pdbx_description
1 polymer ?
#
loop_
_entity_poly.entity_id
_entity_poly.type
_entity_poly.pdbx_seq_one_letter_code
_entity_poly.pdbx_strand_id
1 'polypeptide(L)'
;YEGITIDANAVINNSGFINIGNNNPIKTHGVLMASGAKFNNQFAGILQINRTATGNGIEIKDANTKFTNYGNIRIGNLASISNTCTYVHSGGQFENKPGGNMELNNTNLYHGIGIAGTNTVFSNAGILKIGNTNKINFFGLAVENWSTFNNLAGAVVEIDSVASYDGLVITGNSIFNNLGH
;
A
#
# COMPACT_ATOMS: atom_id res chain seq x y z
N TYR A 1 -16.91 -6.05 7.59
CA TYR A 1 -16.46 -7.04 6.61
C TYR A 1 -15.47 -6.38 5.66
N GLU A 2 -14.49 -7.15 5.14
CA GLU A 2 -13.51 -6.74 4.15
C GLU A 2 -14.14 -6.58 2.76
N GLY A 3 -13.50 -5.77 1.90
CA GLY A 3 -13.87 -5.70 0.50
C GLY A 3 -13.48 -6.97 -0.25
N ILE A 4 -12.21 -7.38 -0.09
CA ILE A 4 -11.65 -8.62 -0.61
C ILE A 4 -10.77 -9.24 0.48
N THR A 5 -10.96 -10.53 0.77
CA THR A 5 -10.04 -11.33 1.58
C THR A 5 -9.39 -12.40 0.70
N ILE A 6 -8.07 -12.53 0.79
CA ILE A 6 -7.28 -13.55 0.07
C ILE A 6 -6.42 -14.26 1.10
N ASP A 7 -6.60 -15.56 1.22
CA ASP A 7 -5.97 -16.36 2.26
C ASP A 7 -5.54 -17.74 1.73
N ALA A 8 -4.78 -18.49 2.51
CA ALA A 8 -4.42 -19.89 2.26
C ALA A 8 -3.83 -20.16 0.86
N ASN A 9 -2.84 -19.37 0.45
CA ASN A 9 -2.17 -19.46 -0.85
C ASN A 9 -3.06 -19.17 -2.08
N ALA A 10 -4.26 -18.63 -1.89
CA ALA A 10 -5.13 -18.22 -2.99
C ALA A 10 -4.49 -17.12 -3.84
N VAL A 11 -4.85 -17.06 -5.12
CA VAL A 11 -4.28 -16.11 -6.08
C VAL A 11 -5.40 -15.33 -6.76
N ILE A 12 -5.23 -14.01 -6.80
CA ILE A 12 -6.04 -13.12 -7.65
C ILE A 12 -5.14 -12.57 -8.77
N ASN A 13 -5.64 -12.60 -10.01
CA ASN A 13 -5.06 -11.90 -11.15
C ASN A 13 -6.08 -10.87 -11.65
N ASN A 14 -5.76 -9.59 -11.54
CA ASN A 14 -6.62 -8.51 -11.98
C ASN A 14 -6.06 -7.86 -13.25
N SER A 15 -6.78 -7.99 -14.36
CA SER A 15 -6.52 -7.28 -15.61
C SER A 15 -7.63 -6.30 -15.99
N GLY A 16 -8.62 -6.13 -15.13
CA GLY A 16 -9.77 -5.25 -15.29
C GLY A 16 -9.84 -4.17 -14.21
N PHE A 17 -11.05 -3.75 -13.88
CA PHE A 17 -11.32 -2.73 -12.88
C PHE A 17 -11.98 -3.32 -11.64
N ILE A 18 -11.29 -3.23 -10.52
CA ILE A 18 -11.82 -3.55 -9.19
C ILE A 18 -12.04 -2.24 -8.44
N ASN A 19 -13.27 -1.98 -8.00
CA ASN A 19 -13.64 -0.77 -7.25
C ASN A 19 -14.28 -1.15 -5.91
N ILE A 20 -13.67 -0.70 -4.81
CA ILE A 20 -14.03 -1.06 -3.44
C ILE A 20 -14.41 0.20 -2.67
N GLY A 21 -15.52 0.16 -1.95
CA GLY A 21 -15.96 1.25 -1.08
C GLY A 21 -16.41 2.50 -1.83
N ASN A 22 -16.98 2.35 -3.04
CA ASN A 22 -17.41 3.48 -3.87
C ASN A 22 -18.60 4.24 -3.26
N ASN A 23 -19.67 3.54 -2.94
CA ASN A 23 -20.90 4.16 -2.41
C ASN A 23 -20.95 4.14 -0.88
N ASN A 24 -20.51 3.05 -0.27
CA ASN A 24 -20.49 2.86 1.18
C ASN A 24 -19.10 2.44 1.66
N PRO A 25 -18.70 2.84 2.88
CA PRO A 25 -17.41 2.40 3.43
C PRO A 25 -17.41 0.88 3.64
N ILE A 26 -16.29 0.25 3.30
CA ILE A 26 -16.00 -1.11 3.74
C ILE A 26 -15.73 -1.07 5.24
N LYS A 27 -16.27 -2.03 5.99
CA LYS A 27 -16.22 -2.00 7.45
C LYS A 27 -14.78 -2.03 7.98
N THR A 28 -13.96 -2.90 7.44
CA THR A 28 -12.56 -3.07 7.84
C THR A 28 -11.59 -2.75 6.70
N HIS A 29 -10.94 -3.70 6.09
CA HIS A 29 -9.94 -3.49 5.04
C HIS A 29 -10.57 -3.49 3.63
N GLY A 30 -10.01 -2.68 2.74
CA GLY A 30 -10.36 -2.77 1.31
C GLY A 30 -9.91 -4.11 0.74
N VAL A 31 -8.63 -4.46 0.90
CA VAL A 31 -8.05 -5.76 0.58
C VAL A 31 -7.25 -6.27 1.78
N LEU A 32 -7.55 -7.48 2.24
CA LEU A 32 -6.78 -8.21 3.25
C LEU A 32 -6.14 -9.44 2.64
N MET A 33 -4.82 -9.59 2.82
CA MET A 33 -4.04 -10.72 2.31
C MET A 33 -3.24 -11.37 3.44
N ALA A 34 -3.30 -12.71 3.54
CA ALA A 34 -2.59 -13.47 4.56
C ALA A 34 -2.18 -14.87 4.06
N SER A 35 -1.39 -15.57 4.86
CA SER A 35 -1.12 -17.03 4.74
C SER A 35 -0.65 -17.45 3.34
N GLY A 36 0.31 -16.71 2.76
CA GLY A 36 0.90 -17.02 1.45
C GLY A 36 0.06 -16.60 0.23
N ALA A 37 -1.00 -15.84 0.43
CA ALA A 37 -1.86 -15.33 -0.66
C ALA A 37 -1.10 -14.46 -1.66
N LYS A 38 -1.57 -14.41 -2.90
CA LYS A 38 -0.98 -13.58 -3.97
C LYS A 38 -2.04 -12.73 -4.65
N PHE A 39 -1.70 -11.46 -4.88
CA PHE A 39 -2.49 -10.57 -5.73
C PHE A 39 -1.58 -10.00 -6.84
N ASN A 40 -1.95 -10.24 -8.07
CA ASN A 40 -1.25 -9.71 -9.24
C ASN A 40 -2.16 -8.70 -9.95
N ASN A 41 -1.89 -7.41 -9.78
CA ASN A 41 -2.52 -6.35 -10.55
C ASN A 41 -1.76 -6.21 -11.87
N GLN A 42 -2.31 -6.75 -12.94
CA GLN A 42 -1.68 -6.83 -14.25
C GLN A 42 -1.57 -5.44 -14.90
N PHE A 43 -0.86 -5.32 -16.02
CA PHE A 43 -0.56 -4.06 -16.73
C PHE A 43 -1.80 -3.18 -17.00
N ALA A 44 -2.93 -3.78 -17.42
CA ALA A 44 -4.19 -3.06 -17.63
C ALA A 44 -5.08 -3.00 -16.38
N GLY A 45 -4.67 -3.67 -15.30
CA GLY A 45 -5.47 -3.77 -14.07
C GLY A 45 -5.55 -2.45 -13.31
N ILE A 46 -6.73 -2.12 -12.83
CA ILE A 46 -6.98 -0.98 -11.94
C ILE A 46 -7.58 -1.51 -10.65
N LEU A 47 -6.94 -1.23 -9.54
CA LEU A 47 -7.49 -1.43 -8.20
C LEU A 47 -7.76 -0.08 -7.56
N GLN A 48 -9.02 0.23 -7.31
CA GLN A 48 -9.44 1.45 -6.65
C GLN A 48 -10.10 1.13 -5.32
N ILE A 49 -9.60 1.74 -4.23
CA ILE A 49 -10.16 1.60 -2.88
C ILE A 49 -10.47 3.01 -2.38
N ASN A 50 -11.75 3.31 -2.23
CA ASN A 50 -12.19 4.67 -1.94
C ASN A 50 -12.38 4.93 -0.45
N ARG A 51 -12.91 3.96 0.30
CA ARG A 51 -13.30 4.21 1.69
C ARG A 51 -13.25 2.94 2.54
N THR A 52 -12.65 3.06 3.74
CA THR A 52 -12.75 2.08 4.82
C THR A 52 -13.27 2.76 6.09
N ALA A 53 -14.03 2.05 6.92
CA ALA A 53 -14.58 2.61 8.16
C ALA A 53 -13.61 2.49 9.35
N THR A 54 -12.86 1.39 9.46
CA THR A 54 -11.96 1.15 10.59
C THR A 54 -10.59 0.56 10.23
N GLY A 55 -10.36 0.14 8.99
CA GLY A 55 -9.15 -0.60 8.59
C GLY A 55 -8.32 0.10 7.51
N ASN A 56 -7.39 -0.65 6.96
CA ASN A 56 -6.46 -0.22 5.93
C ASN A 56 -7.08 -0.29 4.53
N GLY A 57 -6.53 0.44 3.57
CA GLY A 57 -6.85 0.25 2.17
C GLY A 57 -6.42 -1.15 1.72
N ILE A 58 -5.12 -1.43 1.75
CA ILE A 58 -4.53 -2.77 1.54
C ILE A 58 -3.79 -3.17 2.81
N GLU A 59 -4.01 -4.40 3.29
CA GLU A 59 -3.21 -5.02 4.34
C GLU A 59 -2.61 -6.33 3.83
N ILE A 60 -1.29 -6.48 3.97
CA ILE A 60 -0.52 -7.65 3.56
C ILE A 60 0.25 -8.15 4.77
N LYS A 61 -0.04 -9.34 5.21
CA LYS A 61 0.64 -9.94 6.36
C LYS A 61 1.04 -11.38 6.09
N ASP A 62 1.93 -11.86 6.93
CA ASP A 62 2.50 -13.20 6.96
C ASP A 62 3.50 -13.49 5.82
N ALA A 63 4.46 -14.34 6.14
CA ALA A 63 5.48 -14.77 5.20
C ALA A 63 4.89 -15.41 3.93
N ASN A 64 5.55 -15.20 2.80
CA ASN A 64 5.15 -15.66 1.47
C ASN A 64 3.88 -14.99 0.90
N THR A 65 3.21 -14.10 1.65
CA THR A 65 2.10 -13.29 1.14
C THR A 65 2.65 -12.15 0.30
N LYS A 66 2.17 -12.02 -0.94
CA LYS A 66 2.76 -11.08 -1.90
C LYS A 66 1.74 -10.36 -2.75
N PHE A 67 1.85 -9.04 -2.80
CA PHE A 67 1.17 -8.19 -3.77
C PHE A 67 2.15 -7.75 -4.87
N THR A 68 1.79 -7.91 -6.13
CA THR A 68 2.58 -7.45 -7.28
C THR A 68 1.72 -6.51 -8.13
N ASN A 69 2.21 -5.29 -8.35
CA ASN A 69 1.51 -4.27 -9.15
C ASN A 69 2.28 -3.96 -10.44
N TYR A 70 1.66 -4.20 -11.59
CA TYR A 70 2.08 -3.74 -12.92
C TYR A 70 1.13 -2.67 -13.49
N GLY A 71 -0.04 -2.49 -12.87
CA GLY A 71 -1.10 -1.60 -13.31
C GLY A 71 -1.24 -0.36 -12.43
N ASN A 72 -2.46 0.07 -12.23
CA ASN A 72 -2.78 1.25 -11.43
C ASN A 72 -3.44 0.86 -10.11
N ILE A 73 -2.97 1.47 -9.02
CA ILE A 73 -3.59 1.40 -7.69
C ILE A 73 -3.95 2.83 -7.28
N ARG A 74 -5.18 3.04 -6.85
CA ARG A 74 -5.67 4.31 -6.32
C ARG A 74 -6.37 4.07 -4.99
N ILE A 75 -5.85 4.68 -3.93
CA ILE A 75 -6.39 4.51 -2.57
C ILE A 75 -6.67 5.88 -1.97
N GLY A 76 -7.90 6.08 -1.48
CA GLY A 76 -8.33 7.29 -0.82
C GLY A 76 -8.52 8.51 -1.75
N ASN A 77 -8.59 8.33 -3.07
CA ASN A 77 -8.71 9.46 -3.99
C ASN A 77 -10.08 10.15 -3.92
N LEU A 78 -11.16 9.42 -3.65
CA LEU A 78 -12.51 9.98 -3.57
C LEU A 78 -12.98 10.23 -2.12
N ALA A 79 -12.48 9.44 -1.17
CA ALA A 79 -12.86 9.56 0.23
C ALA A 79 -11.75 8.98 1.13
N SER A 80 -11.93 9.05 2.45
CA SER A 80 -10.85 8.70 3.39
C SER A 80 -10.74 7.20 3.67
N ILE A 81 -9.52 6.73 3.80
CA ILE A 81 -9.14 5.47 4.41
C ILE A 81 -9.00 5.71 5.93
N SER A 82 -9.62 4.87 6.75
CA SER A 82 -9.61 5.08 8.19
C SER A 82 -8.20 5.04 8.78
N ASN A 83 -7.43 4.02 8.42
CA ASN A 83 -6.08 3.82 8.95
C ASN A 83 -5.01 4.15 7.88
N THR A 84 -4.25 3.17 7.44
CA THR A 84 -3.14 3.29 6.48
C THR A 84 -3.63 2.93 5.07
N CYS A 85 -3.19 3.67 4.04
CA CYS A 85 -3.54 3.29 2.67
C CYS A 85 -2.99 1.90 2.31
N THR A 86 -1.71 1.64 2.57
CA THR A 86 -1.09 0.32 2.34
C THR A 86 -0.23 -0.06 3.55
N TYR A 87 -0.59 -1.14 4.23
CA TYR A 87 0.15 -1.67 5.37
C TYR A 87 0.70 -3.07 5.07
N VAL A 88 2.02 -3.20 5.18
CA VAL A 88 2.74 -4.47 4.94
C VAL A 88 3.48 -4.86 6.20
N HIS A 89 3.24 -6.05 6.72
CA HIS A 89 3.86 -6.47 7.98
C HIS A 89 4.07 -7.98 8.11
N SER A 90 4.75 -8.39 9.17
CA SER A 90 4.93 -9.81 9.55
C SER A 90 5.50 -10.69 8.42
N GLY A 91 6.44 -10.17 7.63
CA GLY A 91 7.06 -10.90 6.51
C GLY A 91 6.31 -10.81 5.18
N GLY A 92 5.24 -10.04 5.10
CA GLY A 92 4.54 -9.75 3.85
C GLY A 92 5.40 -8.95 2.86
N GLN A 93 5.09 -9.04 1.58
CA GLN A 93 5.84 -8.39 0.50
C GLN A 93 4.93 -7.60 -0.43
N PHE A 94 5.39 -6.41 -0.83
CA PHE A 94 4.77 -5.61 -1.88
C PHE A 94 5.80 -5.26 -2.95
N GLU A 95 5.46 -5.46 -4.22
CA GLU A 95 6.27 -5.06 -5.36
C GLU A 95 5.48 -4.17 -6.31
N ASN A 96 5.86 -2.91 -6.42
CA ASN A 96 5.43 -2.04 -7.51
C ASN A 96 6.43 -2.18 -8.66
N LYS A 97 6.04 -2.84 -9.73
CA LYS A 97 6.90 -3.18 -10.87
C LYS A 97 7.09 -2.00 -11.83
N PRO A 98 8.05 -2.06 -12.77
CA PRO A 98 8.14 -1.08 -13.84
C PRO A 98 6.81 -0.93 -14.60
N GLY A 99 6.36 0.32 -14.76
CA GLY A 99 5.04 0.64 -15.32
C GLY A 99 3.90 0.66 -14.31
N GLY A 100 4.09 0.10 -13.12
CA GLY A 100 3.12 0.20 -12.03
C GLY A 100 3.02 1.61 -11.47
N ASN A 101 1.81 2.09 -11.26
CA ASN A 101 1.52 3.39 -10.68
C ASN A 101 0.67 3.24 -9.42
N MET A 102 1.07 3.91 -8.34
CA MET A 102 0.35 3.93 -7.08
C MET A 102 0.08 5.37 -6.64
N GLU A 103 -1.18 5.67 -6.36
CA GLU A 103 -1.62 6.94 -5.78
C GLU A 103 -2.31 6.67 -4.44
N LEU A 104 -1.73 7.18 -3.36
CA LEU A 104 -2.17 6.95 -1.99
C LEU A 104 -2.52 8.28 -1.33
N ASN A 105 -3.78 8.45 -0.95
CA ASN A 105 -4.31 9.70 -0.47
C ASN A 105 -5.23 9.50 0.73
N ASN A 106 -5.49 10.60 1.46
CA ASN A 106 -6.60 10.78 2.38
C ASN A 106 -6.73 9.70 3.46
N THR A 107 -5.78 9.66 4.40
CA THR A 107 -5.91 8.84 5.60
C THR A 107 -6.48 9.65 6.77
N ASN A 108 -7.28 9.03 7.63
CA ASN A 108 -7.81 9.69 8.83
C ASN A 108 -6.86 9.59 10.03
N LEU A 109 -6.20 8.45 10.22
CA LEU A 109 -5.46 8.18 11.46
C LEU A 109 -3.95 7.96 11.23
N TYR A 110 -3.58 7.20 10.19
CA TYR A 110 -2.20 6.74 10.05
C TYR A 110 -1.57 7.11 8.70
N HIS A 111 -0.76 6.22 8.13
CA HIS A 111 0.22 6.48 7.09
C HIS A 111 -0.33 6.36 5.67
N GLY A 112 0.38 6.95 4.71
CA GLY A 112 0.25 6.56 3.30
C GLY A 112 0.72 5.12 3.11
N ILE A 113 1.96 4.82 3.53
CA ILE A 113 2.49 3.46 3.60
C ILE A 113 3.06 3.22 4.99
N GLY A 114 2.73 2.06 5.59
CA GLY A 114 3.38 1.52 6.77
C GLY A 114 4.02 0.16 6.43
N ILE A 115 5.26 -0.03 6.84
CA ILE A 115 6.00 -1.28 6.65
C ILE A 115 6.62 -1.64 7.98
N ALA A 116 6.30 -2.82 8.52
CA ALA A 116 6.77 -3.20 9.84
C ALA A 116 7.06 -4.70 10.00
N GLY A 117 8.11 -5.01 10.72
CA GLY A 117 8.46 -6.38 11.11
C GLY A 117 9.54 -7.02 10.25
N THR A 118 10.18 -8.02 10.82
CA THR A 118 11.28 -8.76 10.21
C THR A 118 10.86 -9.42 8.88
N ASN A 119 11.75 -9.38 7.89
CA ASN A 119 11.54 -9.93 6.54
C ASN A 119 10.39 -9.28 5.76
N THR A 120 9.85 -8.16 6.23
CA THR A 120 8.84 -7.39 5.52
C THR A 120 9.52 -6.47 4.52
N VAL A 121 9.08 -6.52 3.26
CA VAL A 121 9.72 -5.78 2.17
C VAL A 121 8.69 -5.07 1.31
N PHE A 122 8.95 -3.79 1.03
CA PHE A 122 8.26 -3.04 -0.02
C PHE A 122 9.30 -2.62 -1.06
N SER A 123 9.10 -2.99 -2.33
CA SER A 123 9.98 -2.60 -3.43
C SER A 123 9.22 -1.79 -4.46
N ASN A 124 9.72 -0.59 -4.76
CA ASN A 124 9.19 0.28 -5.81
C ASN A 124 10.15 0.30 -7.00
N ALA A 125 9.67 -0.11 -8.17
CA ALA A 125 10.33 0.02 -9.46
C ALA A 125 9.50 0.84 -10.47
N GLY A 126 8.35 1.36 -10.04
CA GLY A 126 7.44 2.20 -10.79
C GLY A 126 7.30 3.60 -10.20
N ILE A 127 6.09 4.13 -10.21
CA ILE A 127 5.75 5.43 -9.65
C ILE A 127 4.91 5.25 -8.39
N LEU A 128 5.31 5.91 -7.32
CA LEU A 128 4.62 5.96 -6.04
C LEU A 128 4.39 7.41 -5.64
N LYS A 129 3.12 7.81 -5.55
CA LYS A 129 2.69 9.14 -5.13
C LYS A 129 1.89 9.06 -3.85
N ILE A 130 2.26 9.84 -2.84
CA ILE A 130 1.65 9.85 -1.52
C ILE A 130 1.21 11.27 -1.19
N GLY A 131 -0.08 11.47 -0.95
CA GLY A 131 -0.64 12.76 -0.58
C GLY A 131 -0.73 13.78 -1.72
N ASN A 132 -0.73 13.34 -2.99
CA ASN A 132 -0.70 14.24 -4.14
C ASN A 132 -2.03 14.94 -4.45
N THR A 133 -3.16 14.40 -4.02
CA THR A 133 -4.48 15.04 -4.16
C THR A 133 -5.12 15.38 -2.83
N ASN A 134 -4.94 14.54 -1.81
CA ASN A 134 -5.44 14.75 -0.47
C ASN A 134 -4.39 14.30 0.55
N LYS A 135 -4.28 15.03 1.65
CA LYS A 135 -3.24 14.82 2.66
C LYS A 135 -3.31 13.47 3.37
N ILE A 136 -2.16 12.95 3.69
CA ILE A 136 -1.97 11.87 4.65
C ILE A 136 -1.97 12.46 6.07
N ASN A 137 -2.67 11.82 7.02
CA ASN A 137 -2.80 12.43 8.35
C ASN A 137 -1.56 12.28 9.22
N PHE A 138 -0.84 11.18 9.15
CA PHE A 138 0.29 10.89 10.05
C PHE A 138 1.64 10.95 9.30
N PHE A 139 2.28 9.82 8.94
CA PHE A 139 3.47 9.80 8.10
C PHE A 139 3.13 9.50 6.63
N GLY A 140 3.85 10.10 5.70
CA GLY A 140 3.74 9.71 4.30
C GLY A 140 4.17 8.25 4.11
N LEU A 141 5.40 7.94 4.49
CA LEU A 141 6.00 6.60 4.46
C LEU A 141 6.66 6.29 5.81
N ALA A 142 6.25 5.20 6.46
CA ALA A 142 6.85 4.69 7.70
C ALA A 142 7.52 3.32 7.44
N VAL A 143 8.81 3.20 7.79
CA VAL A 143 9.62 1.98 7.66
C VAL A 143 10.11 1.62 9.05
N GLU A 144 9.54 0.57 9.65
CA GLU A 144 9.63 0.32 11.09
C GLU A 144 9.98 -1.14 11.42
N ASN A 145 10.62 -1.35 12.56
CA ASN A 145 10.77 -2.66 13.18
C ASN A 145 11.38 -3.74 12.27
N TRP A 146 12.63 -3.52 11.77
CA TRP A 146 13.40 -4.47 10.96
C TRP A 146 12.83 -4.71 9.55
N SER A 147 12.07 -3.78 9.03
CA SER A 147 11.53 -3.85 7.67
C SER A 147 12.45 -3.16 6.64
N THR A 148 12.20 -3.38 5.36
CA THR A 148 12.98 -2.80 4.27
C THR A 148 12.08 -2.15 3.23
N PHE A 149 12.39 -0.89 2.86
CA PHE A 149 11.85 -0.23 1.68
C PHE A 149 12.95 -0.05 0.65
N ASN A 150 12.71 -0.46 -0.59
CA ASN A 150 13.63 -0.26 -1.72
C ASN A 150 12.96 0.61 -2.79
N ASN A 151 13.50 1.79 -3.05
CA ASN A 151 13.21 2.56 -4.26
C ASN A 151 14.29 2.25 -5.29
N LEU A 152 13.96 1.48 -6.30
CA LEU A 152 14.91 0.94 -7.27
C LEU A 152 15.31 1.99 -8.32
N ALA A 153 16.37 1.74 -9.07
CA ALA A 153 16.84 2.63 -10.10
C ALA A 153 15.75 2.95 -11.14
N GLY A 154 15.58 4.25 -11.43
CA GLY A 154 14.53 4.76 -12.34
C GLY A 154 13.11 4.83 -11.74
N ALA A 155 12.91 4.36 -10.52
CA ALA A 155 11.63 4.50 -9.84
C ALA A 155 11.47 5.89 -9.21
N VAL A 156 10.23 6.29 -8.98
CA VAL A 156 9.87 7.57 -8.36
C VAL A 156 9.12 7.35 -7.06
N VAL A 157 9.51 8.04 -6.01
CA VAL A 157 8.74 8.23 -4.78
C VAL A 157 8.50 9.71 -4.57
N GLU A 158 7.26 10.12 -4.56
CA GLU A 158 6.81 11.49 -4.36
C GLU A 158 5.91 11.54 -3.12
N ILE A 159 6.26 12.38 -2.14
CA ILE A 159 5.47 12.59 -0.92
C ILE A 159 5.16 14.07 -0.85
N ASP A 160 3.90 14.44 -1.12
CA ASP A 160 3.49 15.85 -1.24
C ASP A 160 2.92 16.41 0.05
N SER A 161 1.81 15.85 0.53
CA SER A 161 1.05 16.43 1.60
C SER A 161 0.86 15.49 2.77
N VAL A 162 1.49 15.84 3.90
CA VAL A 162 1.36 15.17 5.20
C VAL A 162 0.90 16.21 6.22
N ALA A 163 -0.11 15.86 7.05
CA ALA A 163 -0.77 16.84 7.90
C ALA A 163 -0.07 17.10 9.23
N SER A 164 0.38 16.05 9.92
CA SER A 164 0.72 16.17 11.34
C SER A 164 2.17 15.82 11.66
N TYR A 165 2.84 15.01 10.84
CA TYR A 165 4.18 14.51 11.10
C TYR A 165 5.05 14.52 9.83
N ASP A 166 6.06 13.65 9.76
CA ASP A 166 7.06 13.66 8.71
C ASP A 166 6.61 12.98 7.41
N GLY A 167 7.16 13.42 6.27
CA GLY A 167 6.97 12.72 5.00
C GLY A 167 7.51 11.30 5.04
N LEU A 168 8.69 11.10 5.64
CA LEU A 168 9.37 9.82 5.77
C LEU A 168 9.86 9.62 7.21
N VAL A 169 9.57 8.46 7.80
CA VAL A 169 10.14 8.02 9.07
C VAL A 169 10.77 6.63 8.92
N ILE A 170 11.96 6.44 9.51
CA ILE A 170 12.68 5.16 9.53
C ILE A 170 13.08 4.89 10.96
N THR A 171 12.61 3.78 11.55
CA THR A 171 12.86 3.43 12.95
C THR A 171 13.09 1.93 13.13
N GLY A 172 13.55 1.53 14.32
CA GLY A 172 13.62 0.13 14.73
C GLY A 172 14.52 -0.74 13.86
N ASN A 173 15.72 -0.28 13.52
CA ASN A 173 16.72 -0.98 12.69
C ASN A 173 16.22 -1.34 11.29
N SER A 174 15.35 -0.52 10.73
CA SER A 174 14.82 -0.69 9.38
C SER A 174 15.74 -0.07 8.33
N ILE A 175 15.53 -0.44 7.09
CA ILE A 175 16.36 -0.03 5.95
C ILE A 175 15.50 0.71 4.92
N PHE A 176 15.97 1.87 4.50
CA PHE A 176 15.44 2.60 3.35
C PHE A 176 16.56 2.75 2.31
N ASN A 177 16.44 2.06 1.20
CA ASN A 177 17.36 2.15 0.08
C ASN A 177 16.75 3.01 -1.02
N ASN A 178 17.39 4.11 -1.40
CA ASN A 178 16.95 4.96 -2.50
C ASN A 178 18.00 4.97 -3.63
N LEU A 179 17.70 4.29 -4.73
CA LEU A 179 18.46 4.28 -5.98
C LEU A 179 17.71 5.00 -7.11
N GLY A 180 16.49 5.46 -6.84
CA GLY A 180 15.62 6.20 -7.74
C GLY A 180 15.55 7.70 -7.40
N HIS A 181 14.42 8.29 -7.72
CA HIS A 181 14.09 9.70 -7.45
C HIS A 181 13.03 9.83 -6.39
#